data_d36bdbe6c77d815a3e043ed8756d4ee3
#
_entry.id   d36bdbe6c77d815a3e043ed8756d4ee3
#
_cell.length_a   1.000
_cell.length_b   1.000
_cell.length_c   1.000
_cell.angle_alpha   90.00
_cell.angle_beta   90.00
_cell.angle_gamma   90.00
#
_symmetry.space_group_name_H-M   'P 1'
#
loop_
_entity.id
_entity.type
_entity.pdbx_description
1 polymer ?
#
loop_
_entity_poly.entity_id
_entity_poly.type
_entity_poly.pdbx_seq_one_letter_code
_entity_poly.pdbx_strand_id
1 'polypeptide(L)'
;MSVSFYKISGMRSATLKWIVLIGCMVIAIMVGIQLYWLNHVYKLEQKQFRTNVIKSIRGLFEDIDISDQPSGHLQQLIATQPDPNTFIIKTDIIPSKDTLIFYITNELVDFDVMTECIVAAYDKNKQHYVYREQIVSPAMQSRYDINSLSVYPANHNYIALFFPDRNKYVLSQMNFWIVGSIILILVLSGLAISLFYFYKQKFLVEIQKDFVNNF
;
A
#
# COMPACT_ATOMS: atom_id res chain seq x y z
N MET A 1 37.34 22.26 -44.76
CA MET A 1 36.43 22.26 -43.62
C MET A 1 37.02 21.31 -42.57
N SER A 2 37.83 21.86 -41.62
CA SER A 2 38.59 21.10 -40.66
C SER A 2 37.71 20.79 -39.45
N VAL A 3 37.34 19.53 -39.26
CA VAL A 3 36.63 19.05 -38.05
C VAL A 3 37.70 18.94 -36.99
N SER A 4 37.67 19.90 -36.05
CA SER A 4 38.53 19.91 -34.85
C SER A 4 38.06 18.75 -33.95
N PHE A 5 38.80 17.64 -34.00
CA PHE A 5 38.67 16.58 -32.99
C PHE A 5 39.14 17.13 -31.66
N TYR A 6 38.20 17.43 -30.80
CA TYR A 6 38.47 17.80 -29.41
C TYR A 6 39.29 16.68 -28.76
N LYS A 7 40.54 17.01 -28.48
CA LYS A 7 41.53 16.18 -27.78
C LYS A 7 41.00 15.93 -26.36
N ILE A 8 40.21 14.84 -26.16
CA ILE A 8 39.87 14.38 -24.84
C ILE A 8 41.14 13.82 -24.23
N SER A 9 41.87 14.73 -23.55
CA SER A 9 43.05 14.49 -22.75
C SER A 9 42.86 13.28 -21.86
N GLY A 10 43.82 12.34 -21.88
CA GLY A 10 43.76 11.06 -21.17
C GLY A 10 43.45 11.22 -19.68
N MET A 11 42.19 10.89 -19.32
CA MET A 11 41.84 10.70 -17.91
C MET A 11 42.61 9.48 -17.39
N ARG A 12 43.44 9.66 -16.34
CA ARG A 12 44.14 8.57 -15.69
C ARG A 12 43.14 7.47 -15.30
N SER A 13 43.52 6.20 -15.53
CA SER A 13 42.71 5.01 -15.19
C SER A 13 42.10 5.04 -13.76
N ALA A 14 42.85 5.60 -12.81
CA ALA A 14 42.38 5.83 -11.44
C ALA A 14 41.17 6.77 -11.36
N THR A 15 41.16 7.88 -12.12
CA THR A 15 40.04 8.85 -12.12
C THR A 15 38.76 8.22 -12.69
N LEU A 16 38.89 7.39 -13.73
CA LEU A 16 37.77 6.68 -14.33
C LEU A 16 37.13 5.68 -13.34
N LYS A 17 37.94 4.92 -12.59
CA LYS A 17 37.49 4.00 -11.55
C LYS A 17 36.66 4.72 -10.48
N TRP A 18 37.13 5.89 -10.03
CA TRP A 18 36.44 6.71 -9.04
C TRP A 18 35.09 7.25 -9.57
N ILE A 19 35.02 7.68 -10.84
CA ILE A 19 33.77 8.16 -11.45
C ILE A 19 32.72 7.04 -11.51
N VAL A 20 33.13 5.83 -11.93
CA VAL A 20 32.23 4.69 -11.99
C VAL A 20 31.77 4.29 -10.58
N LEU A 21 32.68 4.24 -9.61
CA LEU A 21 32.34 3.90 -8.22
C LEU A 21 31.36 4.90 -7.63
N ILE A 22 31.59 6.21 -7.80
CA ILE A 22 30.66 7.25 -7.34
C ILE A 22 29.32 7.13 -8.06
N GLY A 23 29.31 6.90 -9.37
CA GLY A 23 28.07 6.69 -10.13
C GLY A 23 27.25 5.51 -9.61
N CYS A 24 27.89 4.37 -9.38
CA CYS A 24 27.24 3.20 -8.79
C CYS A 24 26.70 3.48 -7.38
N MET A 25 27.45 4.22 -6.56
CA MET A 25 27.03 4.59 -5.22
C MET A 25 25.79 5.50 -5.24
N VAL A 26 25.76 6.49 -6.13
CA VAL A 26 24.61 7.38 -6.32
C VAL A 26 23.36 6.58 -6.74
N ILE A 27 23.51 5.66 -7.71
CA ILE A 27 22.42 4.79 -8.14
C ILE A 27 21.90 3.94 -6.97
N ALA A 28 22.78 3.33 -6.19
CA ALA A 28 22.39 2.52 -5.03
C ALA A 28 21.63 3.34 -3.98
N ILE A 29 22.07 4.57 -3.71
CA ILE A 29 21.38 5.51 -2.80
C ILE A 29 19.98 5.84 -3.35
N MET A 30 19.85 6.15 -4.65
CA MET A 30 18.57 6.46 -5.26
C MET A 30 17.59 5.29 -5.17
N VAL A 31 18.03 4.06 -5.41
CA VAL A 31 17.22 2.86 -5.24
C VAL A 31 16.78 2.69 -3.79
N GLY A 32 17.69 2.91 -2.84
CA GLY A 32 17.37 2.85 -1.40
C GLY A 32 16.29 3.87 -1.00
N ILE A 33 16.41 5.11 -1.45
CA ILE A 33 15.41 6.17 -1.23
C ILE A 33 14.07 5.78 -1.84
N GLN A 34 14.07 5.21 -3.05
CA GLN A 34 12.86 4.79 -3.75
C GLN A 34 12.11 3.70 -2.98
N LEU A 35 12.80 2.68 -2.48
CA LEU A 35 12.21 1.60 -1.68
C LEU A 35 11.67 2.13 -0.35
N TYR A 36 12.42 3.03 0.30
CA TYR A 36 11.95 3.69 1.53
C TYR A 36 10.66 4.48 1.28
N TRP A 37 10.60 5.26 0.18
CA TRP A 37 9.44 6.06 -0.17
C TRP A 37 8.22 5.18 -0.47
N LEU A 38 8.39 4.10 -1.23
CA LEU A 38 7.32 3.17 -1.54
C LEU A 38 6.72 2.53 -0.27
N ASN A 39 7.56 2.13 0.68
CA ASN A 39 7.11 1.64 1.97
C ASN A 39 6.39 2.72 2.79
N HIS A 40 6.84 3.97 2.72
CA HIS A 40 6.20 5.09 3.39
C HIS A 40 4.79 5.35 2.83
N VAL A 41 4.64 5.38 1.50
CA VAL A 41 3.35 5.54 0.82
C VAL A 41 2.41 4.37 1.19
N TYR A 42 2.91 3.13 1.21
CA TYR A 42 2.12 1.97 1.63
C TYR A 42 1.53 2.13 3.04
N LYS A 43 2.33 2.59 3.99
CA LYS A 43 1.85 2.86 5.36
C LYS A 43 0.83 4.00 5.40
N LEU A 44 1.00 5.02 4.55
CA LEU A 44 0.07 6.14 4.44
C LEU A 44 -1.29 5.65 3.93
N GLU A 45 -1.31 4.85 2.86
CA GLU A 45 -2.54 4.29 2.30
C GLU A 45 -3.25 3.36 3.28
N GLN A 46 -2.50 2.54 4.04
CA GLN A 46 -3.09 1.74 5.12
C GLN A 46 -3.76 2.59 6.20
N LYS A 47 -3.13 3.71 6.57
CA LYS A 47 -3.69 4.65 7.55
C LYS A 47 -4.93 5.36 6.98
N GLN A 48 -4.89 5.76 5.70
CA GLN A 48 -6.01 6.38 5.01
C GLN A 48 -7.21 5.44 4.95
N PHE A 49 -7.01 4.19 4.54
CA PHE A 49 -8.04 3.15 4.56
C PHE A 49 -8.69 3.03 5.94
N ARG A 50 -7.86 2.87 7.00
CA ARG A 50 -8.37 2.79 8.37
C ARG A 50 -9.19 4.04 8.75
N THR A 51 -8.72 5.22 8.41
CA THR A 51 -9.40 6.48 8.70
C THR A 51 -10.75 6.55 7.98
N ASN A 52 -10.82 6.12 6.72
CA ASN A 52 -12.03 6.12 5.93
C ASN A 52 -13.06 5.14 6.51
N VAL A 53 -12.64 3.91 6.87
CA VAL A 53 -13.53 2.95 7.56
C VAL A 53 -14.06 3.52 8.88
N ILE A 54 -13.22 4.20 9.67
CA ILE A 54 -13.67 4.85 10.92
C ILE A 54 -14.71 5.94 10.66
N LYS A 55 -14.55 6.72 9.58
CA LYS A 55 -15.52 7.72 9.17
C LYS A 55 -16.85 7.09 8.73
N SER A 56 -16.78 6.01 7.95
CA SER A 56 -18.00 5.25 7.57
C SER A 56 -18.72 4.69 8.78
N ILE A 57 -18.00 4.16 9.76
CA ILE A 57 -18.57 3.71 11.03
C ILE A 57 -19.25 4.86 11.77
N ARG A 58 -18.64 6.06 11.74
CA ARG A 58 -19.24 7.25 12.34
C ARG A 58 -20.56 7.63 11.67
N GLY A 59 -20.58 7.71 10.33
CA GLY A 59 -21.79 7.99 9.58
C GLY A 59 -22.90 6.99 9.92
N LEU A 60 -22.55 5.71 9.99
CA LEU A 60 -23.50 4.67 10.42
C LEU A 60 -24.13 4.94 11.78
N PHE A 61 -23.37 5.47 12.76
CA PHE A 61 -23.92 5.83 14.06
C PHE A 61 -24.79 7.09 14.03
N GLU A 62 -24.50 8.01 13.13
CA GLU A 62 -25.28 9.24 12.93
C GLU A 62 -26.63 8.93 12.24
N ASP A 63 -26.66 7.93 11.36
CA ASP A 63 -27.83 7.54 10.58
C ASP A 63 -28.75 6.52 11.29
N ILE A 64 -28.17 5.64 12.08
CA ILE A 64 -28.89 4.61 12.83
C ILE A 64 -28.62 4.84 14.31
N ASP A 65 -29.68 5.02 15.08
CA ASP A 65 -29.61 5.14 16.55
C ASP A 65 -29.24 3.79 17.20
N ILE A 66 -27.94 3.43 17.10
CA ILE A 66 -27.43 2.11 17.51
C ILE A 66 -26.97 2.13 18.98
N SER A 67 -26.78 3.31 19.57
CA SER A 67 -26.40 3.43 20.99
C SER A 67 -27.00 4.66 21.65
N ASP A 68 -27.44 4.50 22.88
CA ASP A 68 -27.96 5.60 23.73
C ASP A 68 -26.88 6.61 24.16
N GLN A 69 -25.62 6.44 23.75
CA GLN A 69 -24.53 7.34 24.15
C GLN A 69 -24.32 8.45 23.12
N PRO A 70 -24.41 9.72 23.55
CA PRO A 70 -24.12 10.84 22.65
C PRO A 70 -22.66 10.77 22.18
N SER A 71 -22.47 10.97 20.91
CA SER A 71 -21.27 10.85 20.06
C SER A 71 -20.02 11.67 20.48
N GLY A 72 -19.68 11.70 21.76
CA GLY A 72 -18.59 12.55 22.29
C GLY A 72 -17.17 12.07 21.93
N HIS A 73 -16.91 10.78 21.82
CA HIS A 73 -15.58 10.26 21.51
C HIS A 73 -15.64 9.03 20.61
N LEU A 74 -15.50 9.25 19.33
CA LEU A 74 -15.50 8.25 18.24
C LEU A 74 -14.53 7.09 18.44
N GLN A 75 -13.39 7.33 19.10
CA GLN A 75 -12.43 6.26 19.39
C GLN A 75 -12.96 5.22 20.38
N GLN A 76 -14.00 5.56 21.16
CA GLN A 76 -14.64 4.65 22.10
C GLN A 76 -15.69 3.74 21.45
N LEU A 77 -16.18 4.10 20.25
CA LEU A 77 -17.15 3.31 19.50
C LEU A 77 -16.52 2.07 18.86
N ILE A 78 -15.24 2.15 18.51
CA ILE A 78 -14.49 0.98 18.06
C ILE A 78 -14.00 0.25 19.29
N ALA A 79 -14.69 -0.83 19.64
CA ALA A 79 -14.36 -1.63 20.80
C ALA A 79 -12.97 -2.25 20.70
N THR A 80 -12.66 -2.85 19.55
CA THR A 80 -11.36 -3.49 19.29
C THR A 80 -11.11 -3.64 17.79
N GLN A 81 -9.84 -3.71 17.44
CA GLN A 81 -9.37 -4.09 16.11
C GLN A 81 -8.44 -5.30 16.29
N PRO A 82 -8.97 -6.53 16.31
CA PRO A 82 -8.20 -7.73 16.63
C PRO A 82 -7.12 -8.01 15.59
N ASP A 83 -7.37 -7.64 14.35
CA ASP A 83 -6.41 -7.72 13.24
C ASP A 83 -6.62 -6.52 12.28
N PRO A 84 -5.67 -6.25 11.37
CA PRO A 84 -5.76 -5.12 10.46
C PRO A 84 -7.00 -5.12 9.56
N ASN A 85 -7.61 -6.27 9.30
CA ASN A 85 -8.73 -6.44 8.39
C ASN A 85 -10.09 -6.41 9.07
N THR A 86 -10.14 -6.52 10.42
CA THR A 86 -11.38 -6.64 11.21
C THR A 86 -11.58 -5.44 12.11
N PHE A 87 -12.76 -4.84 12.04
CA PHE A 87 -13.21 -3.75 12.93
C PHE A 87 -14.40 -4.24 13.72
N ILE A 88 -14.32 -4.17 15.04
CA ILE A 88 -15.40 -4.55 15.97
C ILE A 88 -15.99 -3.27 16.56
N ILE A 89 -17.28 -3.08 16.34
CA ILE A 89 -18.06 -1.91 16.73
C ILE A 89 -19.00 -2.34 17.85
N LYS A 90 -18.84 -1.76 19.04
CA LYS A 90 -19.78 -2.01 20.14
C LYS A 90 -21.16 -1.42 19.82
N THR A 91 -22.22 -2.17 20.09
CA THR A 91 -23.60 -1.72 19.91
C THR A 91 -24.46 -2.19 21.10
N ASP A 92 -25.44 -1.39 21.48
CA ASP A 92 -26.43 -1.76 22.50
C ASP A 92 -27.58 -2.54 21.87
N ILE A 93 -27.99 -2.17 20.66
CA ILE A 93 -29.06 -2.78 19.89
C ILE A 93 -28.51 -3.40 18.62
N ILE A 94 -28.92 -4.60 18.27
CA ILE A 94 -28.62 -5.21 16.98
C ILE A 94 -29.63 -4.70 15.96
N PRO A 95 -29.20 -3.89 14.96
CA PRO A 95 -30.12 -3.38 13.94
C PRO A 95 -30.62 -4.52 13.05
N SER A 96 -31.69 -4.27 12.31
CA SER A 96 -32.16 -5.22 11.30
C SER A 96 -31.08 -5.41 10.22
N LYS A 97 -30.99 -6.62 9.66
CA LYS A 97 -30.02 -6.93 8.60
C LYS A 97 -30.08 -5.91 7.45
N ASP A 98 -31.29 -5.68 6.92
CA ASP A 98 -31.47 -4.83 5.74
C ASP A 98 -31.12 -3.37 6.02
N THR A 99 -31.46 -2.87 7.21
CA THR A 99 -31.11 -1.52 7.67
C THR A 99 -29.59 -1.37 7.76
N LEU A 100 -28.91 -2.31 8.45
CA LEU A 100 -27.46 -2.24 8.63
C LEU A 100 -26.73 -2.27 7.28
N ILE A 101 -27.10 -3.21 6.40
CA ILE A 101 -26.46 -3.35 5.09
C ILE A 101 -26.68 -2.12 4.22
N PHE A 102 -27.88 -1.56 4.21
CA PHE A 102 -28.19 -0.37 3.43
C PHE A 102 -27.32 0.82 3.85
N TYR A 103 -27.31 1.17 5.14
CA TYR A 103 -26.55 2.33 5.62
C TYR A 103 -25.05 2.13 5.53
N ILE A 104 -24.51 0.98 5.98
CA ILE A 104 -23.07 0.76 5.92
C ILE A 104 -22.54 0.72 4.47
N THR A 105 -23.33 0.23 3.52
CA THR A 105 -22.93 0.25 2.11
C THR A 105 -22.82 1.68 1.60
N ASN A 106 -23.78 2.55 1.90
CA ASN A 106 -23.74 3.94 1.50
C ASN A 106 -22.56 4.67 2.15
N GLU A 107 -22.36 4.48 3.45
CA GLU A 107 -21.25 5.08 4.19
C GLU A 107 -19.87 4.63 3.67
N LEU A 108 -19.69 3.35 3.32
CA LEU A 108 -18.45 2.86 2.73
C LEU A 108 -18.17 3.50 1.36
N VAL A 109 -19.22 3.71 0.55
CA VAL A 109 -19.12 4.39 -0.75
C VAL A 109 -18.80 5.87 -0.56
N ASP A 110 -19.47 6.57 0.35
CA ASP A 110 -19.28 8.00 0.61
C ASP A 110 -17.87 8.35 1.12
N PHE A 111 -17.25 7.42 1.84
CA PHE A 111 -15.86 7.55 2.29
C PHE A 111 -14.84 6.81 1.41
N ASP A 112 -15.22 6.46 0.18
CA ASP A 112 -14.32 5.85 -0.82
C ASP A 112 -13.66 4.54 -0.34
N VAL A 113 -14.42 3.69 0.38
CA VAL A 113 -14.01 2.34 0.78
C VAL A 113 -14.62 1.33 -0.19
N MET A 114 -14.17 1.34 -1.44
CA MET A 114 -14.73 0.51 -2.51
C MET A 114 -14.08 -0.88 -2.56
N THR A 115 -14.10 -1.59 -1.46
CA THR A 115 -13.62 -2.97 -1.36
C THR A 115 -14.70 -3.85 -0.75
N GLU A 116 -14.57 -5.15 -0.96
CA GLU A 116 -15.46 -6.12 -0.37
C GLU A 116 -15.43 -6.07 1.15
N CYS A 117 -16.60 -6.12 1.78
CA CYS A 117 -16.76 -6.11 3.22
C CYS A 117 -17.75 -7.21 3.64
N ILE A 118 -17.38 -7.98 4.64
CA ILE A 118 -18.30 -8.90 5.33
C ILE A 118 -18.76 -8.24 6.61
N VAL A 119 -20.07 -8.06 6.73
CA VAL A 119 -20.74 -7.47 7.88
C VAL A 119 -21.38 -8.60 8.68
N ALA A 120 -21.13 -8.64 9.99
CA ALA A 120 -21.72 -9.64 10.88
C ALA A 120 -22.17 -8.98 12.18
N ALA A 121 -23.35 -9.35 12.67
CA ALA A 121 -23.86 -8.89 13.95
C ALA A 121 -23.81 -10.00 14.99
N TYR A 122 -23.11 -9.75 16.09
CA TYR A 122 -22.95 -10.70 17.21
C TYR A 122 -23.89 -10.39 18.37
N ASP A 123 -24.58 -11.43 18.84
CA ASP A 123 -25.44 -11.35 20.01
C ASP A 123 -24.74 -11.99 21.23
N LYS A 124 -24.52 -11.20 22.27
CA LYS A 124 -23.91 -11.66 23.53
C LYS A 124 -24.67 -12.79 24.21
N ASN A 125 -26.02 -12.82 24.06
CA ASN A 125 -26.85 -13.83 24.72
C ASN A 125 -26.77 -15.17 23.99
N LYS A 126 -26.65 -15.14 22.65
CA LYS A 126 -26.56 -16.32 21.80
C LYS A 126 -25.13 -16.79 21.62
N GLN A 127 -24.14 -15.93 21.88
CA GLN A 127 -22.70 -16.18 21.68
C GLN A 127 -22.34 -16.58 20.24
N HIS A 128 -23.11 -16.13 19.26
CA HIS A 128 -22.83 -16.31 17.83
C HIS A 128 -23.35 -15.14 17.01
N TYR A 129 -22.95 -15.11 15.73
CA TYR A 129 -23.47 -14.13 14.79
C TYR A 129 -24.93 -14.42 14.45
N VAL A 130 -25.80 -13.43 14.64
CA VAL A 130 -27.24 -13.50 14.29
C VAL A 130 -27.41 -13.55 12.78
N TYR A 131 -26.60 -12.76 12.07
CA TYR A 131 -26.52 -12.78 10.62
C TYR A 131 -25.11 -12.40 10.16
N ARG A 132 -24.79 -12.81 8.95
CA ARG A 132 -23.59 -12.44 8.20
C ARG A 132 -24.01 -12.09 6.78
N GLU A 133 -23.47 -11.04 6.22
CA GLU A 133 -23.75 -10.62 4.87
C GLU A 133 -22.49 -10.08 4.21
N GLN A 134 -22.38 -10.28 2.91
CA GLN A 134 -21.28 -9.84 2.11
C GLN A 134 -21.69 -8.66 1.24
N ILE A 135 -21.04 -7.52 1.43
CA ILE A 135 -21.16 -6.36 0.56
C ILE A 135 -20.13 -6.54 -0.54
N VAL A 136 -20.63 -6.83 -1.75
CA VAL A 136 -19.79 -7.06 -2.93
C VAL A 136 -19.43 -5.73 -3.56
N SER A 137 -18.13 -5.49 -3.77
CA SER A 137 -17.68 -4.36 -4.56
C SER A 137 -17.59 -4.74 -6.04
N PRO A 138 -18.06 -3.89 -6.98
CA PRO A 138 -17.91 -4.15 -8.43
C PRO A 138 -16.45 -4.29 -8.87
N ALA A 139 -15.53 -3.67 -8.14
CA ALA A 139 -14.11 -3.62 -8.47
C ALA A 139 -13.31 -4.83 -7.98
N MET A 140 -13.78 -5.54 -6.94
CA MET A 140 -13.06 -6.65 -6.33
C MET A 140 -14.06 -7.70 -5.84
N GLN A 141 -13.93 -8.93 -6.37
CA GLN A 141 -14.66 -10.09 -5.87
C GLN A 141 -13.70 -11.01 -5.15
N SER A 142 -13.91 -11.22 -3.86
CA SER A 142 -13.19 -12.19 -3.06
C SER A 142 -13.88 -13.56 -3.15
N ARG A 143 -13.09 -14.60 -2.97
CA ARG A 143 -13.59 -15.97 -2.77
C ARG A 143 -13.63 -16.34 -1.28
N TYR A 144 -13.75 -15.35 -0.41
CA TYR A 144 -13.77 -15.60 1.02
C TYR A 144 -15.11 -16.26 1.43
N ASP A 145 -15.02 -17.35 2.19
CA ASP A 145 -16.22 -17.99 2.72
C ASP A 145 -16.74 -17.22 3.92
N ILE A 146 -17.95 -16.67 3.80
CA ILE A 146 -18.62 -15.89 4.85
C ILE A 146 -18.73 -16.67 6.16
N ASN A 147 -18.84 -18.01 6.09
CA ASN A 147 -18.95 -18.86 7.27
C ASN A 147 -17.63 -19.04 8.03
N SER A 148 -16.51 -18.75 7.39
CA SER A 148 -15.18 -18.84 8.02
C SER A 148 -14.83 -17.63 8.89
N LEU A 149 -15.67 -16.61 8.99
CA LEU A 149 -15.46 -15.44 9.82
C LEU A 149 -15.33 -15.85 11.30
N SER A 150 -14.18 -15.54 11.89
CA SER A 150 -13.91 -15.85 13.32
C SER A 150 -14.86 -15.11 14.24
N VAL A 151 -15.35 -15.81 15.26
CA VAL A 151 -16.17 -15.21 16.32
C VAL A 151 -15.24 -14.70 17.43
N TYR A 152 -15.42 -13.45 17.81
CA TYR A 152 -14.67 -12.84 18.92
C TYR A 152 -15.57 -12.78 20.16
N PRO A 153 -15.41 -13.69 21.14
CA PRO A 153 -16.26 -13.71 22.32
C PRO A 153 -16.23 -12.37 23.06
N ALA A 154 -17.41 -11.79 23.32
CA ALA A 154 -17.55 -10.52 24.00
C ALA A 154 -18.78 -10.53 24.94
N ASN A 155 -18.71 -9.73 26.01
CA ASN A 155 -19.80 -9.56 26.98
C ASN A 155 -20.80 -8.48 26.54
N HIS A 156 -20.72 -8.01 25.30
CA HIS A 156 -21.58 -6.99 24.71
C HIS A 156 -21.93 -7.38 23.27
N ASN A 157 -23.02 -6.82 22.75
CA ASN A 157 -23.33 -6.95 21.34
C ASN A 157 -22.33 -6.14 20.52
N TYR A 158 -22.02 -6.63 19.32
CA TYR A 158 -21.14 -5.91 18.40
C TYR A 158 -21.46 -6.19 16.94
N ILE A 159 -21.05 -5.26 16.08
CA ILE A 159 -21.03 -5.41 14.64
C ILE A 159 -19.57 -5.61 14.24
N ALA A 160 -19.28 -6.66 13.48
CA ALA A 160 -17.97 -6.90 12.89
C ALA A 160 -17.98 -6.50 11.41
N LEU A 161 -17.02 -5.67 11.01
CA LEU A 161 -16.73 -5.36 9.62
C LEU A 161 -15.38 -6.02 9.27
N PHE A 162 -15.39 -6.95 8.34
CA PHE A 162 -14.21 -7.67 7.90
C PHE A 162 -13.93 -7.40 6.42
N PHE A 163 -12.70 -7.00 6.09
CA PHE A 163 -12.25 -6.65 4.75
C PHE A 163 -11.24 -7.68 4.24
N PRO A 164 -11.68 -8.76 3.57
CA PRO A 164 -10.80 -9.86 3.15
C PRO A 164 -9.69 -9.39 2.21
N ASP A 165 -9.99 -8.51 1.29
CA ASP A 165 -9.05 -8.03 0.26
C ASP A 165 -8.44 -6.65 0.55
N ARG A 166 -8.42 -6.21 1.83
CA ARG A 166 -7.86 -4.92 2.24
C ARG A 166 -6.48 -4.66 1.66
N ASN A 167 -5.56 -5.63 1.72
CA ASN A 167 -4.20 -5.44 1.22
C ASN A 167 -4.15 -5.23 -0.30
N LYS A 168 -4.98 -5.97 -1.05
CA LYS A 168 -5.09 -5.79 -2.50
C LYS A 168 -5.67 -4.41 -2.83
N TYR A 169 -6.68 -3.99 -2.08
CA TYR A 169 -7.28 -2.66 -2.23
C TYR A 169 -6.24 -1.56 -1.98
N VAL A 170 -5.50 -1.60 -0.87
CA VAL A 170 -4.43 -0.65 -0.55
C VAL A 170 -3.37 -0.63 -1.65
N LEU A 171 -2.95 -1.80 -2.16
CA LEU A 171 -2.00 -1.88 -3.27
C LEU A 171 -2.55 -1.28 -4.58
N SER A 172 -3.85 -1.45 -4.86
CA SER A 172 -4.48 -0.86 -6.05
C SER A 172 -4.48 0.67 -6.01
N GLN A 173 -4.65 1.26 -4.84
CA GLN A 173 -4.54 2.72 -4.66
C GLN A 173 -3.11 3.23 -4.93
N MET A 174 -2.11 2.37 -4.78
CA MET A 174 -0.71 2.69 -5.02
C MET A 174 -0.24 2.47 -6.46
N ASN A 175 -1.11 2.03 -7.40
CA ASN A 175 -0.71 1.67 -8.76
C ASN A 175 0.16 2.71 -9.44
N PHE A 176 -0.19 4.00 -9.32
CA PHE A 176 0.59 5.10 -9.89
C PHE A 176 2.03 5.12 -9.34
N TRP A 177 2.19 4.97 -8.03
CA TRP A 177 3.51 4.96 -7.37
C TRP A 177 4.33 3.72 -7.72
N ILE A 178 3.67 2.56 -7.82
CA ILE A 178 4.32 1.30 -8.21
C ILE A 178 4.83 1.38 -9.64
N VAL A 179 4.01 1.81 -10.60
CA VAL A 179 4.39 1.96 -12.00
C VAL A 179 5.53 2.98 -12.15
N GLY A 180 5.43 4.14 -11.48
CA GLY A 180 6.49 5.15 -11.47
C GLY A 180 7.81 4.61 -10.92
N SER A 181 7.75 3.80 -9.87
CA SER A 181 8.93 3.16 -9.28
C SER A 181 9.58 2.15 -10.22
N ILE A 182 8.80 1.35 -10.93
CA ILE A 182 9.31 0.39 -11.92
C ILE A 182 10.03 1.13 -13.05
N ILE A 183 9.41 2.17 -13.60
CA ILE A 183 10.01 2.99 -14.67
C ILE A 183 11.33 3.59 -14.20
N LEU A 184 11.38 4.16 -13.00
CA LEU A 184 12.59 4.75 -12.44
C LEU A 184 13.72 3.71 -12.30
N ILE A 185 13.41 2.51 -11.78
CA ILE A 185 14.38 1.42 -11.64
C ILE A 185 14.92 0.99 -13.01
N LEU A 186 14.08 0.92 -14.04
CA LEU A 186 14.50 0.60 -15.40
C LEU A 186 15.47 1.66 -15.96
N VAL A 187 15.19 2.93 -15.78
CA VAL A 187 16.06 4.04 -16.19
C VAL A 187 17.40 3.97 -15.45
N LEU A 188 17.41 3.78 -14.14
CA LEU A 188 18.62 3.66 -13.33
C LEU A 188 19.46 2.45 -13.75
N SER A 189 18.81 1.32 -14.05
CA SER A 189 19.47 0.12 -14.56
C SER A 189 20.13 0.37 -15.93
N GLY A 190 19.46 1.06 -16.83
CA GLY A 190 20.03 1.48 -18.12
C GLY A 190 21.25 2.38 -17.97
N LEU A 191 21.19 3.33 -17.04
CA LEU A 191 22.34 4.18 -16.72
C LEU A 191 23.53 3.38 -16.15
N ALA A 192 23.26 2.43 -15.24
CA ALA A 192 24.31 1.56 -14.69
C ALA A 192 24.98 0.73 -15.78
N ILE A 193 24.20 0.14 -16.68
CA ILE A 193 24.71 -0.63 -17.82
C ILE A 193 25.56 0.28 -18.74
N SER A 194 25.09 1.47 -19.05
CA SER A 194 25.80 2.46 -19.87
C SER A 194 27.16 2.83 -19.26
N LEU A 195 27.21 3.11 -17.95
CA LEU A 195 28.44 3.38 -17.23
C LEU A 195 29.42 2.21 -17.29
N PHE A 196 28.91 0.98 -17.13
CA PHE A 196 29.73 -0.23 -17.21
C PHE A 196 30.34 -0.42 -18.62
N TYR A 197 29.55 -0.25 -19.69
CA TYR A 197 30.06 -0.34 -21.06
C TYR A 197 31.07 0.75 -21.37
N PHE A 198 30.83 1.97 -20.93
CA PHE A 198 31.77 3.09 -21.08
C PHE A 198 33.10 2.81 -20.40
N TYR A 199 33.06 2.28 -19.18
CA TYR A 199 34.24 1.85 -18.45
C TYR A 199 35.02 0.77 -19.21
N LYS A 200 34.34 -0.28 -19.69
CA LYS A 200 34.96 -1.39 -20.45
C LYS A 200 35.63 -0.90 -21.73
N GLN A 201 34.98 -0.03 -22.48
CA GLN A 201 35.55 0.55 -23.71
C GLN A 201 36.84 1.36 -23.42
N LYS A 202 36.82 2.23 -22.43
CA LYS A 202 37.98 3.03 -22.04
C LYS A 202 39.17 2.17 -21.57
N PHE A 203 38.88 1.13 -20.79
CA PHE A 203 39.87 0.18 -20.33
C PHE A 203 40.56 -0.58 -21.50
N LEU A 204 39.81 -1.01 -22.50
CA LEU A 204 40.34 -1.66 -23.68
C LEU A 204 41.27 -0.72 -24.51
N VAL A 205 40.84 0.52 -24.68
CA VAL A 205 41.65 1.53 -25.38
C VAL A 205 42.98 1.83 -24.65
N GLU A 206 42.95 1.86 -23.31
CA GLU A 206 44.14 2.08 -22.49
C GLU A 206 45.15 0.92 -22.64
N ILE A 207 44.68 -0.33 -22.60
CA ILE A 207 45.53 -1.51 -22.81
C ILE A 207 46.16 -1.49 -24.21
N GLN A 208 45.36 -1.18 -25.25
CA GLN A 208 45.87 -1.09 -26.62
C GLN A 208 46.96 -0.03 -26.74
N LYS A 209 46.80 1.13 -26.11
CA LYS A 209 47.76 2.21 -26.12
C LYS A 209 49.08 1.81 -25.41
N ASP A 210 48.99 1.16 -24.26
CA ASP A 210 50.14 0.69 -23.51
C ASP A 210 50.92 -0.40 -24.27
N PHE A 211 50.18 -1.27 -25.01
CA PHE A 211 50.79 -2.26 -25.88
C PHE A 211 51.59 -1.63 -27.04
N VAL A 212 51.01 -0.63 -27.72
CA VAL A 212 51.65 0.07 -28.84
C VAL A 212 52.87 0.90 -28.40
N ASN A 213 52.86 1.47 -27.19
CA ASN A 213 53.96 2.26 -26.68
C ASN A 213 55.13 1.44 -26.14
N ASN A 214 54.97 0.13 -25.91
CA ASN A 214 56.00 -0.76 -25.38
C ASN A 214 56.69 -1.58 -26.49
N PHE A 215 56.33 -1.39 -27.75
CA PHE A 215 56.98 -1.89 -28.93
C PHE A 215 57.55 -0.74 -29.78
#